data_a6b04d7168849b93220e6725948e5948
#
_entry.id   a6b04d7168849b93220e6725948e5948
#
_cell.length_a   1.000
_cell.length_b   1.000
_cell.length_c   1.000
_cell.angle_alpha   90.00
_cell.angle_beta   90.00
_cell.angle_gamma   90.00
#
_symmetry.space_group_name_H-M   'P 1'
#
loop_
_entity.id
_entity.type
_entity.pdbx_description
1 polymer ?
#
loop_
_entity_poly.entity_id
_entity_poly.type
_entity_poly.pdbx_seq_one_letter_code
_entity_poly.pdbx_strand_id
1 'polypeptide(L)'
;DCIKKFREYILENELATVDALDKIEAEAKAHVKKEKEAAWSDFSGEIKKELNEAVALIKSAAQDSTRKVVLDQLADELKKTINPIRKDVVSTVRKALLLLRFDSNSGKNELKAWYEKQTELNHDRYSSHLYSQSEWSVLKIDEVPAEFNEKSAVVDGREVLQAFFDNKLENDPRFFAFGEDVGKIGDVNQAFAGLQAKHGEWRVSDTSIRECTIIGQGIGAALRGLRPIAEIQYLDYLLYGLQMLSDDLASLQYRTKGGQKAPLIVRTRGHRLEGVWHAGSPMGMILSTLRGMVVCVPRDMTQAAGMYNTLLKSDEPAIVVECLNGYRLKERLPENIGEFTVPLGKPEILREGKDLTIVTYGSMCRIVMDAAQELSEIGIEVEVIDVQTLLPFDVHGIIGESVKKTNRVIFADEDVPGGASAFMLQQVIEGQKVFRYLDSDPQTLPAKAHRPAYSSDGDYFSKPSIEDVVEKVYSIMNEVNPKTYPAL
;
A
#
# COMPACT_ATOMS: atom_id res chain seq x y z
N ASP A 1 10.24 35.99 -17.48
CA ASP A 1 10.23 36.92 -18.65
C ASP A 1 8.92 36.84 -19.46
N CYS A 2 8.07 35.82 -19.25
CA CYS A 2 6.79 35.68 -19.94
C CYS A 2 5.85 36.87 -19.67
N ILE A 3 5.79 37.37 -18.44
CA ILE A 3 4.93 38.52 -18.08
C ILE A 3 5.36 39.78 -18.87
N LYS A 4 6.66 40.04 -19.00
CA LYS A 4 7.15 41.15 -19.79
C LYS A 4 6.77 41.02 -21.27
N LYS A 5 6.96 39.85 -21.86
CA LYS A 5 6.60 39.58 -23.26
C LYS A 5 5.08 39.67 -23.50
N PHE A 6 4.30 39.18 -22.52
CA PHE A 6 2.86 39.33 -22.59
C PHE A 6 2.36 40.76 -22.49
N ARG A 7 3.02 41.58 -21.64
CA ARG A 7 2.76 43.01 -21.57
C ARG A 7 3.07 43.70 -22.91
N GLU A 8 4.23 43.41 -23.52
CA GLU A 8 4.63 43.93 -24.85
C GLU A 8 3.55 43.56 -25.88
N TYR A 9 3.09 42.30 -25.92
CA TYR A 9 2.01 41.82 -26.82
C TYR A 9 0.71 42.58 -26.62
N ILE A 10 0.28 42.82 -25.38
CA ILE A 10 -0.97 43.55 -25.06
C ILE A 10 -0.88 44.98 -25.60
N LEU A 11 0.28 45.66 -25.44
CA LEU A 11 0.49 47.02 -25.90
C LEU A 11 0.59 47.11 -27.42
N GLU A 12 1.30 46.22 -28.06
CA GLU A 12 1.46 46.14 -29.53
C GLU A 12 0.14 45.88 -30.26
N ASN A 13 -0.77 45.16 -29.61
CA ASN A 13 -2.13 44.86 -30.16
C ASN A 13 -3.21 45.82 -29.65
N GLU A 14 -2.84 46.92 -28.99
CA GLU A 14 -3.74 47.96 -28.49
C GLU A 14 -4.90 47.42 -27.59
N LEU A 15 -4.66 46.28 -26.88
CA LEU A 15 -5.64 45.67 -26.02
C LEU A 15 -5.83 46.40 -24.68
N ALA A 16 -4.80 47.15 -24.22
CA ALA A 16 -4.84 47.97 -23.04
C ALA A 16 -3.83 49.14 -23.14
N THR A 17 -4.01 50.16 -22.32
CA THR A 17 -3.07 51.27 -22.21
C THR A 17 -1.97 50.98 -21.18
N VAL A 18 -0.83 51.68 -21.28
CA VAL A 18 0.24 51.60 -20.30
C VAL A 18 -0.25 51.90 -18.90
N ASP A 19 -1.05 52.97 -18.72
CA ASP A 19 -1.60 53.38 -17.40
C ASP A 19 -2.53 52.31 -16.83
N ALA A 20 -3.35 51.67 -17.63
CA ALA A 20 -4.20 50.60 -17.20
C ALA A 20 -3.41 49.38 -16.71
N LEU A 21 -2.35 48.96 -17.45
CA LEU A 21 -1.48 47.86 -17.04
C LEU A 21 -0.68 48.20 -15.78
N ASP A 22 -0.17 49.43 -15.66
CA ASP A 22 0.58 49.90 -14.46
C ASP A 22 -0.34 49.89 -13.21
N LYS A 23 -1.58 50.28 -13.36
CA LYS A 23 -2.59 50.21 -12.31
C LYS A 23 -2.86 48.76 -11.89
N ILE A 24 -3.11 47.87 -12.85
CA ILE A 24 -3.33 46.43 -12.59
C ILE A 24 -2.15 45.81 -11.85
N GLU A 25 -0.90 46.11 -12.32
CA GLU A 25 0.31 45.59 -11.68
C GLU A 25 0.47 46.12 -10.24
N ALA A 26 0.19 47.39 -9.99
CA ALA A 26 0.27 47.99 -8.66
C ALA A 26 -0.77 47.37 -7.71
N GLU A 27 -2.01 47.22 -8.17
CA GLU A 27 -3.09 46.60 -7.40
C GLU A 27 -2.79 45.12 -7.10
N ALA A 28 -2.29 44.35 -8.09
CA ALA A 28 -1.90 42.97 -7.91
C ALA A 28 -0.76 42.83 -6.88
N LYS A 29 0.28 43.69 -6.95
CA LYS A 29 1.38 43.70 -5.97
C LYS A 29 0.90 44.01 -4.55
N ALA A 30 0.00 44.98 -4.40
CA ALA A 30 -0.56 45.31 -3.12
C ALA A 30 -1.42 44.18 -2.56
N HIS A 31 -2.23 43.57 -3.40
CA HIS A 31 -3.06 42.42 -3.04
C HIS A 31 -2.19 41.21 -2.58
N VAL A 32 -1.23 40.81 -3.38
CA VAL A 32 -0.30 39.70 -3.03
C VAL A 32 0.43 39.96 -1.72
N LYS A 33 0.88 41.21 -1.48
CA LYS A 33 1.54 41.58 -0.21
C LYS A 33 0.60 41.39 0.97
N LYS A 34 -0.64 41.88 0.86
CA LYS A 34 -1.67 41.76 1.91
C LYS A 34 -2.00 40.28 2.21
N GLU A 35 -2.21 39.47 1.17
CA GLU A 35 -2.55 38.05 1.34
C GLU A 35 -1.36 37.25 1.93
N LYS A 36 -0.13 37.57 1.53
CA LYS A 36 1.08 36.99 2.14
C LYS A 36 1.17 37.29 3.64
N GLU A 37 0.92 38.55 4.03
CA GLU A 37 0.96 38.98 5.45
C GLU A 37 -0.15 38.29 6.25
N ALA A 38 -1.35 38.16 5.71
CA ALA A 38 -2.47 37.46 6.34
C ALA A 38 -2.15 35.97 6.51
N ALA A 39 -1.72 35.29 5.44
CA ALA A 39 -1.36 33.87 5.49
C ALA A 39 -0.24 33.58 6.49
N TRP A 40 0.77 34.46 6.56
CA TRP A 40 1.85 34.32 7.54
C TRP A 40 1.37 34.55 8.99
N SER A 41 0.48 35.52 9.18
CA SER A 41 -0.14 35.79 10.50
C SER A 41 -0.94 34.59 10.98
N ASP A 42 -1.79 34.03 10.13
CA ASP A 42 -2.63 32.88 10.44
C ASP A 42 -1.78 31.65 10.77
N PHE A 43 -0.80 31.33 9.92
CA PHE A 43 0.13 30.22 10.14
C PHE A 43 0.90 30.37 11.46
N SER A 44 1.51 31.55 11.71
CA SER A 44 2.34 31.77 12.88
C SER A 44 1.54 31.98 14.16
N GLY A 45 0.29 32.44 14.05
CA GLY A 45 -0.60 32.72 15.17
C GLY A 45 -0.93 31.49 15.99
N GLU A 46 -1.29 30.39 15.33
CA GLU A 46 -1.52 29.11 16.01
C GLU A 46 -0.28 28.61 16.74
N ILE A 47 0.89 28.66 16.11
CA ILE A 47 2.14 28.21 16.70
C ILE A 47 2.51 29.04 17.94
N LYS A 48 2.30 30.35 17.87
CA LYS A 48 2.51 31.25 19.03
C LYS A 48 1.57 30.94 20.19
N LYS A 49 0.32 30.57 19.89
CA LYS A 49 -0.64 30.13 20.91
C LYS A 49 -0.17 28.85 21.57
N GLU A 50 0.17 27.82 20.78
CA GLU A 50 0.72 26.56 21.27
C GLU A 50 2.00 26.76 22.12
N LEU A 51 2.87 27.67 21.69
CA LEU A 51 4.10 28.05 22.43
C LEU A 51 3.77 28.65 23.79
N ASN A 52 2.83 29.61 23.85
CA ASN A 52 2.46 30.25 25.10
C ASN A 52 1.80 29.28 26.09
N GLU A 53 0.96 28.37 25.62
CA GLU A 53 0.38 27.27 26.40
C GLU A 53 1.46 26.36 26.96
N ALA A 54 2.40 25.92 26.13
CA ALA A 54 3.49 25.05 26.53
C ALA A 54 4.40 25.72 27.58
N VAL A 55 4.76 26.98 27.38
CA VAL A 55 5.55 27.78 28.34
C VAL A 55 4.84 27.88 29.70
N ALA A 56 3.54 28.16 29.70
CA ALA A 56 2.76 28.23 30.93
C ALA A 56 2.72 26.90 31.68
N LEU A 57 2.49 25.79 30.94
CA LEU A 57 2.43 24.45 31.52
C LEU A 57 3.79 23.97 32.03
N ILE A 58 4.90 24.26 31.34
CA ILE A 58 6.26 23.93 31.82
C ILE A 58 6.54 24.68 33.13
N LYS A 59 6.19 25.99 33.19
CA LYS A 59 6.37 26.80 34.40
C LYS A 59 5.49 26.30 35.56
N SER A 60 4.27 25.89 35.30
CA SER A 60 3.38 25.29 36.30
C SER A 60 4.00 23.98 36.86
N ALA A 61 4.41 23.09 35.97
CA ALA A 61 5.04 21.83 36.35
C ALA A 61 6.38 21.99 37.09
N ALA A 62 7.07 23.11 36.88
CA ALA A 62 8.33 23.44 37.52
C ALA A 62 8.16 23.83 39.02
N GLN A 63 7.00 24.30 39.44
CA GLN A 63 6.82 24.89 40.78
C GLN A 63 7.17 23.93 41.92
N ASP A 64 6.73 22.68 41.80
CA ASP A 64 6.93 21.66 42.83
C ASP A 64 8.03 20.65 42.43
N SER A 65 8.89 21.02 41.46
CA SER A 65 9.96 20.15 40.97
C SER A 65 11.32 20.54 41.59
N THR A 66 12.11 19.55 41.94
CA THR A 66 13.53 19.75 42.33
C THR A 66 14.36 20.30 41.18
N ARG A 67 13.85 20.25 39.92
CA ARG A 67 14.51 20.73 38.71
C ARG A 67 13.96 22.08 38.23
N LYS A 68 13.30 22.84 39.09
CA LYS A 68 12.65 24.12 38.79
C LYS A 68 13.53 25.05 37.94
N VAL A 69 14.76 25.30 38.35
CA VAL A 69 15.68 26.23 37.68
C VAL A 69 15.88 25.86 36.21
N VAL A 70 16.10 24.59 35.91
CA VAL A 70 16.32 24.09 34.53
C VAL A 70 15.05 24.15 33.71
N LEU A 71 13.89 23.86 34.31
CA LEU A 71 12.59 23.92 33.64
C LEU A 71 12.20 25.36 33.33
N ASP A 72 12.41 26.31 34.26
CA ASP A 72 12.19 27.72 34.04
C ASP A 72 13.08 28.26 32.89
N GLN A 73 14.34 27.85 32.88
CA GLN A 73 15.27 28.21 31.81
C GLN A 73 14.79 27.68 30.44
N LEU A 74 14.36 26.41 30.36
CA LEU A 74 13.81 25.84 29.12
C LEU A 74 12.57 26.60 28.63
N ALA A 75 11.66 26.98 29.54
CA ALA A 75 10.47 27.75 29.21
C ALA A 75 10.83 29.15 28.70
N ASP A 76 11.81 29.80 29.31
CA ASP A 76 12.25 31.15 28.94
C ASP A 76 13.01 31.15 27.61
N GLU A 77 13.82 30.11 27.31
CA GLU A 77 14.48 29.93 26.01
C GLU A 77 13.44 29.71 24.92
N LEU A 78 12.43 28.87 25.12
CA LEU A 78 11.34 28.65 24.19
C LEU A 78 10.59 29.97 23.91
N LYS A 79 10.26 30.73 24.95
CA LYS A 79 9.55 32.00 24.83
C LYS A 79 10.32 33.04 24.00
N LYS A 80 11.65 32.98 24.03
CA LYS A 80 12.53 33.91 23.29
C LYS A 80 12.82 33.47 21.85
N THR A 81 12.34 32.30 21.43
CA THR A 81 12.59 31.80 20.08
C THR A 81 11.99 32.73 19.03
N ILE A 82 12.83 33.20 18.11
CA ILE A 82 12.41 34.04 16.99
C ILE A 82 11.82 33.15 15.92
N ASN A 83 10.61 33.47 15.41
CA ASN A 83 9.88 32.69 14.42
C ASN A 83 9.80 31.18 14.78
N PRO A 84 9.19 30.86 15.93
CA PRO A 84 9.09 29.47 16.40
C PRO A 84 8.29 28.62 15.42
N ILE A 85 8.68 27.35 15.33
CA ILE A 85 7.93 26.32 14.62
C ILE A 85 7.44 25.25 15.62
N ARG A 86 6.47 24.42 15.25
CA ARG A 86 5.91 23.37 16.14
C ARG A 86 6.98 22.43 16.69
N LYS A 87 8.02 22.14 15.90
CA LYS A 87 9.19 21.35 16.36
C LYS A 87 9.80 21.94 17.63
N ASP A 88 9.99 23.26 17.69
CA ASP A 88 10.63 23.91 18.85
C ASP A 88 9.77 23.72 20.09
N VAL A 89 8.45 23.91 19.97
CA VAL A 89 7.50 23.73 21.05
C VAL A 89 7.48 22.29 21.56
N VAL A 90 7.24 21.33 20.66
CA VAL A 90 7.09 19.90 21.01
C VAL A 90 8.39 19.32 21.55
N SER A 91 9.55 19.66 20.96
CA SER A 91 10.84 19.19 21.43
C SER A 91 11.17 19.69 22.84
N THR A 92 10.81 20.94 23.13
CA THR A 92 11.02 21.53 24.47
C THR A 92 10.11 20.87 25.50
N VAL A 93 8.84 20.62 25.19
CA VAL A 93 7.92 19.89 26.07
C VAL A 93 8.40 18.47 26.35
N ARG A 94 8.92 17.75 25.33
CA ARG A 94 9.51 16.41 25.53
C ARG A 94 10.71 16.44 26.47
N LYS A 95 11.60 17.43 26.35
CA LYS A 95 12.72 17.64 27.27
C LYS A 95 12.22 17.90 28.71
N ALA A 96 11.23 18.77 28.85
CA ALA A 96 10.62 19.06 30.15
C ALA A 96 10.00 17.81 30.80
N LEU A 97 9.22 17.02 30.06
CA LEU A 97 8.63 15.76 30.54
C LEU A 97 9.70 14.75 30.95
N LEU A 98 10.82 14.66 30.22
CA LEU A 98 11.95 13.79 30.57
C LEU A 98 12.62 14.24 31.87
N LEU A 99 12.77 15.55 32.07
CA LEU A 99 13.30 16.09 33.37
C LEU A 99 12.33 15.80 34.50
N LEU A 100 11.03 15.86 34.29
CA LEU A 100 9.95 15.60 35.24
C LEU A 100 9.66 14.10 35.47
N ARG A 101 10.43 13.17 34.89
CA ARG A 101 10.06 11.74 34.85
C ARG A 101 9.81 11.14 36.26
N PHE A 102 10.47 11.63 37.30
CA PHE A 102 10.30 11.17 38.65
C PHE A 102 9.36 12.03 39.52
N ASP A 103 8.87 13.16 38.96
CA ASP A 103 7.92 14.01 39.65
C ASP A 103 6.49 13.49 39.49
N SER A 104 5.63 13.73 40.48
CA SER A 104 4.23 13.28 40.52
C SER A 104 3.25 14.43 40.81
N ASN A 105 3.58 15.64 40.35
CA ASN A 105 2.72 16.82 40.54
C ASN A 105 1.65 16.95 39.45
N SER A 106 0.60 17.77 39.73
CA SER A 106 -0.49 18.01 38.79
C SER A 106 -0.02 18.70 37.49
N GLY A 107 0.96 19.63 37.60
CA GLY A 107 1.49 20.35 36.44
C GLY A 107 2.17 19.42 35.42
N LYS A 108 2.88 18.36 35.88
CA LYS A 108 3.38 17.31 34.97
C LYS A 108 2.27 16.60 34.25
N ASN A 109 1.17 16.24 34.94
CA ASN A 109 0.04 15.55 34.35
C ASN A 109 -0.66 16.41 33.29
N GLU A 110 -0.84 17.70 33.56
CA GLU A 110 -1.39 18.67 32.61
C GLU A 110 -0.48 18.84 31.39
N LEU A 111 0.82 18.96 31.58
CA LEU A 111 1.79 19.05 30.49
C LEU A 111 1.81 17.78 29.64
N LYS A 112 1.69 16.60 30.26
CA LYS A 112 1.58 15.31 29.55
C LYS A 112 0.30 15.23 28.75
N ALA A 113 -0.84 15.58 29.30
CA ALA A 113 -2.12 15.59 28.60
C ALA A 113 -2.11 16.56 27.40
N TRP A 114 -1.50 17.74 27.58
CA TRP A 114 -1.31 18.68 26.47
C TRP A 114 -0.43 18.09 25.37
N TYR A 115 0.67 17.42 25.73
CA TYR A 115 1.56 16.76 24.77
C TYR A 115 0.86 15.64 24.00
N GLU A 116 0.06 14.81 24.68
CA GLU A 116 -0.72 13.73 24.05
C GLU A 116 -1.73 14.30 23.05
N LYS A 117 -2.45 15.37 23.44
CA LYS A 117 -3.35 16.09 22.53
C LYS A 117 -2.63 16.68 21.32
N GLN A 118 -1.46 17.30 21.52
CA GLN A 118 -0.65 17.83 20.40
C GLN A 118 -0.12 16.72 19.50
N THR A 119 0.18 15.53 20.04
CA THR A 119 0.60 14.38 19.24
C THR A 119 -0.52 13.93 18.31
N GLU A 120 -1.75 13.85 18.80
CA GLU A 120 -2.93 13.51 18.00
C GLU A 120 -3.19 14.56 16.89
N LEU A 121 -3.19 15.85 17.26
CA LEU A 121 -3.35 16.95 16.29
C LEU A 121 -2.25 16.95 15.22
N ASN A 122 -1.00 16.64 15.61
CA ASN A 122 0.11 16.58 14.67
C ASN A 122 0.07 15.30 13.80
N HIS A 123 -0.51 14.22 14.29
CA HIS A 123 -0.82 13.06 13.46
C HIS A 123 -1.81 13.45 12.34
N ASP A 124 -2.89 14.15 12.66
CA ASP A 124 -3.81 14.66 11.63
C ASP A 124 -3.13 15.65 10.67
N ARG A 125 -2.30 16.57 11.19
CA ARG A 125 -1.62 17.58 10.37
C ARG A 125 -0.60 17.01 9.38
N TYR A 126 0.16 15.98 9.81
CA TYR A 126 1.40 15.55 9.10
C TYR A 126 1.42 14.10 8.67
N SER A 127 0.48 13.26 9.11
CA SER A 127 0.48 11.83 8.85
C SER A 127 -0.88 11.27 8.43
N SER A 128 -1.87 12.13 8.20
CA SER A 128 -3.21 11.73 7.75
C SER A 128 -3.30 11.64 6.22
N HIS A 129 -4.34 11.00 5.73
CA HIS A 129 -4.68 10.90 4.31
C HIS A 129 -3.65 10.21 3.41
N LEU A 130 -2.77 9.37 3.97
CA LEU A 130 -1.95 8.51 3.12
C LEU A 130 -2.80 7.51 2.35
N TYR A 131 -3.81 6.97 3.04
CA TYR A 131 -4.89 6.15 2.48
C TYR A 131 -6.23 6.86 2.67
N SER A 132 -7.28 6.40 2.01
CA SER A 132 -8.59 7.04 2.11
C SER A 132 -9.16 6.95 3.52
N GLN A 133 -9.65 8.09 4.02
CA GLN A 133 -10.39 8.19 5.28
C GLN A 133 -11.90 8.34 5.04
N SER A 134 -12.34 8.29 3.77
CA SER A 134 -13.74 8.44 3.38
C SER A 134 -14.55 7.16 3.67
N GLU A 135 -15.84 7.20 3.37
CA GLU A 135 -16.71 6.02 3.36
C GLU A 135 -16.36 5.02 2.25
N TRP A 136 -15.61 5.45 1.24
CA TRP A 136 -15.16 4.66 0.09
C TRP A 136 -13.76 4.04 0.27
N SER A 137 -13.22 4.06 1.48
CA SER A 137 -11.95 3.34 1.76
C SER A 137 -12.11 1.84 1.50
N VAL A 138 -11.10 1.21 0.93
CA VAL A 138 -11.08 -0.25 0.70
C VAL A 138 -11.37 -1.07 1.96
N LEU A 139 -11.00 -0.53 3.14
CA LEU A 139 -11.23 -1.19 4.43
C LEU A 139 -12.70 -1.15 4.89
N LYS A 140 -13.56 -0.41 4.20
CA LYS A 140 -14.98 -0.25 4.53
C LYS A 140 -15.91 -0.89 3.50
N ILE A 141 -15.37 -1.52 2.47
CA ILE A 141 -16.17 -2.23 1.49
C ILE A 141 -16.56 -3.59 2.07
N ASP A 142 -17.86 -3.83 2.16
CA ASP A 142 -18.40 -5.07 2.69
C ASP A 142 -18.01 -6.28 1.84
N GLU A 143 -17.75 -7.41 2.49
CA GLU A 143 -17.52 -8.69 1.87
C GLU A 143 -18.81 -9.23 1.27
N VAL A 144 -18.76 -9.59 0.00
CA VAL A 144 -19.83 -10.32 -0.70
C VAL A 144 -19.23 -11.62 -1.22
N PRO A 145 -19.64 -12.80 -0.71
CA PRO A 145 -19.07 -14.07 -1.13
C PRO A 145 -19.30 -14.36 -2.61
N ALA A 146 -18.35 -15.08 -3.23
CA ALA A 146 -18.54 -15.64 -4.57
C ALA A 146 -19.59 -16.76 -4.49
N GLU A 147 -20.57 -16.74 -5.40
CA GLU A 147 -21.64 -17.70 -5.46
C GLU A 147 -21.40 -18.75 -6.56
N PHE A 148 -21.55 -20.01 -6.22
CA PHE A 148 -21.39 -21.14 -7.14
C PHE A 148 -22.58 -22.09 -7.04
N ASN A 149 -22.98 -22.65 -8.15
CA ASN A 149 -23.99 -23.72 -8.21
C ASN A 149 -23.45 -24.94 -8.97
N GLU A 150 -24.20 -26.03 -9.00
CA GLU A 150 -23.79 -27.27 -9.66
C GLU A 150 -23.48 -27.09 -11.18
N LYS A 151 -24.02 -26.04 -11.81
CA LYS A 151 -23.85 -25.73 -13.23
C LYS A 151 -22.77 -24.69 -13.49
N SER A 152 -22.18 -24.12 -12.45
CA SER A 152 -21.08 -23.13 -12.60
C SER A 152 -19.95 -23.75 -13.43
N ALA A 153 -19.65 -23.14 -14.56
CA ALA A 153 -18.70 -23.66 -15.53
C ALA A 153 -17.29 -23.73 -14.92
N VAL A 154 -16.55 -24.77 -15.25
CA VAL A 154 -15.12 -24.87 -14.98
C VAL A 154 -14.37 -24.37 -16.21
N VAL A 155 -13.69 -23.25 -16.06
CA VAL A 155 -13.04 -22.51 -17.15
C VAL A 155 -11.56 -22.27 -16.85
N ASP A 156 -10.80 -21.73 -17.79
CA ASP A 156 -9.45 -21.23 -17.50
C ASP A 156 -9.53 -19.95 -16.66
N GLY A 157 -8.57 -19.70 -15.77
CA GLY A 157 -8.55 -18.47 -14.97
C GLY A 157 -8.63 -17.19 -15.81
N ARG A 158 -8.02 -17.16 -17.02
CA ARG A 158 -8.17 -16.04 -17.95
C ARG A 158 -9.63 -15.77 -18.36
N GLU A 159 -10.46 -16.80 -18.44
CA GLU A 159 -11.87 -16.68 -18.80
C GLU A 159 -12.71 -16.15 -17.64
N VAL A 160 -12.29 -16.41 -16.38
CA VAL A 160 -12.89 -15.74 -15.21
C VAL A 160 -12.68 -14.24 -15.29
N LEU A 161 -11.45 -13.80 -15.57
CA LEU A 161 -11.15 -12.37 -15.73
C LEU A 161 -11.85 -11.77 -16.95
N GLN A 162 -11.91 -12.48 -18.08
CA GLN A 162 -12.62 -12.05 -19.28
C GLN A 162 -14.11 -11.81 -18.98
N ALA A 163 -14.76 -12.73 -18.29
CA ALA A 163 -16.16 -12.58 -17.88
C ALA A 163 -16.36 -11.40 -16.92
N PHE A 164 -15.41 -11.19 -15.99
CA PHE A 164 -15.41 -10.04 -15.08
C PHE A 164 -15.30 -8.72 -15.86
N PHE A 165 -14.30 -8.58 -16.73
CA PHE A 165 -14.08 -7.35 -17.49
C PHE A 165 -15.24 -7.07 -18.47
N ASP A 166 -15.78 -8.12 -19.10
CA ASP A 166 -16.97 -8.01 -19.95
C ASP A 166 -18.17 -7.44 -19.19
N ASN A 167 -18.44 -7.99 -18.00
CA ASN A 167 -19.51 -7.50 -17.12
C ASN A 167 -19.31 -6.01 -16.74
N LYS A 168 -18.07 -5.60 -16.40
CA LYS A 168 -17.81 -4.21 -16.03
C LYS A 168 -17.89 -3.25 -17.20
N LEU A 169 -17.42 -3.63 -18.37
CA LEU A 169 -17.56 -2.84 -19.60
C LEU A 169 -19.02 -2.63 -19.99
N GLU A 170 -19.89 -3.60 -19.73
CA GLU A 170 -21.32 -3.50 -20.03
C GLU A 170 -22.07 -2.63 -19.01
N ASN A 171 -21.73 -2.73 -17.72
CA ASN A 171 -22.55 -2.17 -16.63
C ASN A 171 -22.02 -0.86 -16.03
N ASP A 172 -20.73 -0.50 -16.22
CA ASP A 172 -20.19 0.79 -15.73
C ASP A 172 -19.63 1.62 -16.91
N PRO A 173 -20.31 2.69 -17.33
CA PRO A 173 -19.84 3.54 -18.42
C PRO A 173 -18.52 4.28 -18.12
N ARG A 174 -18.11 4.37 -16.85
CA ARG A 174 -16.85 5.00 -16.44
C ARG A 174 -15.66 4.04 -16.57
N PHE A 175 -15.93 2.73 -16.60
CA PHE A 175 -14.91 1.69 -16.65
C PHE A 175 -14.32 1.57 -18.05
N PHE A 176 -13.02 1.52 -18.18
CA PHE A 176 -12.29 1.20 -19.40
C PHE A 176 -10.91 0.64 -19.08
N ALA A 177 -10.33 -0.10 -20.01
CA ALA A 177 -9.03 -0.70 -19.88
C ALA A 177 -8.12 -0.35 -21.06
N PHE A 178 -6.84 -0.15 -20.79
CA PHE A 178 -5.87 0.16 -21.83
C PHE A 178 -4.46 -0.25 -21.38
N GLY A 179 -3.61 -0.50 -22.35
CA GLY A 179 -2.23 -0.90 -22.15
C GLY A 179 -1.64 -1.45 -23.45
N GLU A 180 -0.40 -1.90 -23.40
CA GLU A 180 0.23 -2.59 -24.52
C GLU A 180 -0.50 -3.91 -24.79
N ASP A 181 -0.91 -4.14 -26.04
CA ASP A 181 -1.62 -5.34 -26.50
C ASP A 181 -2.98 -5.66 -25.80
N VAL A 182 -3.53 -4.74 -25.03
CA VAL A 182 -4.82 -4.93 -24.31
C VAL A 182 -6.00 -4.97 -25.27
N GLY A 183 -5.96 -4.19 -26.35
CA GLY A 183 -7.05 -4.03 -27.29
C GLY A 183 -7.26 -5.21 -28.24
N LYS A 184 -6.54 -5.22 -29.34
CA LYS A 184 -6.80 -6.12 -30.47
C LYS A 184 -6.59 -7.60 -30.13
N ILE A 185 -5.50 -7.94 -29.42
CA ILE A 185 -5.23 -9.32 -29.05
C ILE A 185 -5.81 -9.71 -27.68
N GLY A 186 -6.21 -8.72 -26.87
CA GLY A 186 -6.87 -8.95 -25.60
C GLY A 186 -5.93 -9.26 -24.45
N ASP A 187 -4.79 -8.62 -24.41
CA ASP A 187 -3.57 -8.83 -23.60
C ASP A 187 -2.81 -10.13 -23.91
N VAL A 188 -1.56 -10.23 -23.45
CA VAL A 188 -0.69 -11.38 -23.70
C VAL A 188 -1.19 -12.70 -23.10
N ASN A 189 -2.07 -12.64 -22.09
CA ASN A 189 -2.72 -13.80 -21.47
C ASN A 189 -4.21 -13.89 -21.80
N GLN A 190 -4.71 -12.98 -22.65
CA GLN A 190 -6.04 -13.02 -23.24
C GLN A 190 -7.22 -12.82 -22.27
N ALA A 191 -7.04 -12.10 -21.17
CA ALA A 191 -8.14 -11.75 -20.27
C ALA A 191 -9.09 -10.68 -20.85
N PHE A 192 -8.68 -9.96 -21.90
CA PHE A 192 -9.51 -9.02 -22.68
C PHE A 192 -9.84 -9.52 -24.10
N ALA A 193 -9.57 -10.80 -24.40
CA ALA A 193 -9.78 -11.34 -25.75
C ALA A 193 -11.22 -11.10 -26.26
N GLY A 194 -11.34 -10.47 -27.43
CA GLY A 194 -12.63 -10.14 -28.06
C GLY A 194 -13.38 -8.94 -27.47
N LEU A 195 -12.97 -8.40 -26.31
CA LEU A 195 -13.70 -7.32 -25.63
C LEU A 195 -13.60 -5.99 -26.37
N GLN A 196 -12.49 -5.70 -27.06
CA GLN A 196 -12.41 -4.52 -27.93
C GLN A 196 -13.43 -4.58 -29.07
N ALA A 197 -13.57 -5.73 -29.71
CA ALA A 197 -14.55 -5.91 -30.81
C ALA A 197 -16.01 -5.76 -30.31
N LYS A 198 -16.30 -6.19 -29.07
CA LYS A 198 -17.63 -6.09 -28.45
C LYS A 198 -17.94 -4.69 -27.92
N HIS A 199 -17.02 -4.02 -27.26
CA HIS A 199 -17.26 -2.76 -26.53
C HIS A 199 -16.66 -1.52 -27.20
N GLY A 200 -15.81 -1.69 -28.21
CA GLY A 200 -15.18 -0.62 -28.97
C GLY A 200 -13.80 -0.18 -28.44
N GLU A 201 -13.04 0.46 -29.31
CA GLU A 201 -11.66 0.90 -29.05
C GLU A 201 -11.54 1.96 -27.95
N TRP A 202 -12.57 2.75 -27.69
CA TRP A 202 -12.58 3.72 -26.59
C TRP A 202 -12.72 3.08 -25.21
N ARG A 203 -13.19 1.85 -25.14
CA ARG A 203 -13.41 1.12 -23.90
C ARG A 203 -12.31 0.10 -23.60
N VAL A 204 -11.69 -0.46 -24.66
CA VAL A 204 -10.56 -1.40 -24.55
C VAL A 204 -9.54 -0.99 -25.62
N SER A 205 -8.42 -0.40 -25.20
CA SER A 205 -7.49 0.26 -26.11
C SER A 205 -6.08 -0.31 -26.05
N ASP A 206 -5.46 -0.38 -27.22
CA ASP A 206 -4.01 -0.56 -27.31
C ASP A 206 -3.27 0.76 -27.07
N THR A 207 -2.09 0.68 -26.52
CA THR A 207 -1.15 1.80 -26.39
C THR A 207 0.19 1.45 -27.02
N SER A 208 1.05 2.44 -27.18
CA SER A 208 2.47 2.19 -27.45
C SER A 208 3.20 1.72 -26.18
N ILE A 209 4.38 1.13 -26.36
CA ILE A 209 5.27 0.65 -25.29
C ILE A 209 5.87 1.84 -24.55
N ARG A 210 5.15 2.35 -23.53
CA ARG A 210 5.56 3.47 -22.67
C ARG A 210 4.80 3.43 -21.34
N GLU A 211 5.29 2.68 -20.40
CA GLU A 211 4.66 2.44 -19.09
C GLU A 211 4.41 3.74 -18.34
N CYS A 212 5.37 4.67 -18.39
CA CYS A 212 5.22 6.01 -17.82
C CYS A 212 4.00 6.75 -18.39
N THR A 213 3.76 6.68 -19.71
CA THR A 213 2.62 7.30 -20.37
C THR A 213 1.31 6.59 -20.03
N ILE A 214 1.32 5.26 -20.00
CA ILE A 214 0.17 4.44 -19.61
C ILE A 214 -0.30 4.84 -18.20
N ILE A 215 0.62 4.88 -17.24
CA ILE A 215 0.30 5.31 -15.87
C ILE A 215 -0.22 6.74 -15.83
N GLY A 216 0.47 7.69 -16.50
CA GLY A 216 0.07 9.09 -16.55
C GLY A 216 -1.33 9.32 -17.15
N GLN A 217 -1.68 8.61 -18.22
CA GLN A 217 -3.03 8.61 -18.78
C GLN A 217 -4.07 8.09 -17.79
N GLY A 218 -3.76 6.99 -17.08
CA GLY A 218 -4.61 6.43 -16.04
C GLY A 218 -4.89 7.42 -14.91
N ILE A 219 -3.84 8.09 -14.42
CA ILE A 219 -3.97 9.13 -13.38
C ILE A 219 -4.89 10.26 -13.86
N GLY A 220 -4.64 10.78 -15.09
CA GLY A 220 -5.45 11.85 -15.66
C GLY A 220 -6.91 11.47 -15.83
N ALA A 221 -7.20 10.26 -16.31
CA ALA A 221 -8.55 9.75 -16.47
C ALA A 221 -9.26 9.57 -15.12
N ALA A 222 -8.59 9.01 -14.13
CA ALA A 222 -9.12 8.81 -12.78
C ALA A 222 -9.44 10.16 -12.10
N LEU A 223 -8.58 11.17 -12.26
CA LEU A 223 -8.84 12.54 -11.78
C LEU A 223 -10.08 13.19 -12.42
N ARG A 224 -10.48 12.71 -13.60
CA ARG A 224 -11.70 13.18 -14.28
C ARG A 224 -12.94 12.35 -13.96
N GLY A 225 -12.85 11.42 -13.00
CA GLY A 225 -13.99 10.63 -12.52
C GLY A 225 -14.22 9.32 -13.27
N LEU A 226 -13.31 8.94 -14.17
CA LEU A 226 -13.35 7.63 -14.82
C LEU A 226 -12.77 6.54 -13.91
N ARG A 227 -13.00 5.28 -14.27
CA ARG A 227 -12.52 4.10 -13.54
C ARG A 227 -11.58 3.27 -14.43
N PRO A 228 -10.34 3.76 -14.64
CA PRO A 228 -9.41 3.12 -15.54
C PRO A 228 -8.74 1.90 -14.92
N ILE A 229 -8.54 0.87 -15.77
CA ILE A 229 -7.49 -0.13 -15.58
C ILE A 229 -6.37 0.18 -16.56
N ALA A 230 -5.20 0.53 -16.04
CA ALA A 230 -3.98 0.68 -16.83
C ALA A 230 -3.13 -0.57 -16.70
N GLU A 231 -2.88 -1.26 -17.81
CA GLU A 231 -2.10 -2.49 -17.81
C GLU A 231 -0.62 -2.23 -18.08
N ILE A 232 0.22 -2.76 -17.20
CA ILE A 232 1.64 -2.96 -17.42
C ILE A 232 1.85 -4.46 -17.65
N GLN A 233 2.39 -4.81 -18.80
CA GLN A 233 2.38 -6.17 -19.33
C GLN A 233 2.99 -7.22 -18.39
N TYR A 234 4.10 -6.88 -17.73
CA TYR A 234 4.77 -7.71 -16.72
C TYR A 234 5.28 -6.88 -15.55
N LEU A 235 5.36 -7.49 -14.38
CA LEU A 235 5.82 -6.84 -13.15
C LEU A 235 7.24 -6.26 -13.28
N ASP A 236 8.12 -6.92 -14.03
CA ASP A 236 9.47 -6.41 -14.32
C ASP A 236 9.47 -5.06 -15.04
N TYR A 237 8.44 -4.77 -15.86
CA TYR A 237 8.33 -3.52 -16.61
C TYR A 237 7.76 -2.38 -15.79
N LEU A 238 7.21 -2.66 -14.61
CA LEU A 238 6.70 -1.63 -13.70
C LEU A 238 7.77 -0.58 -13.35
N LEU A 239 9.05 -0.97 -13.40
CA LEU A 239 10.18 -0.07 -13.18
C LEU A 239 10.12 1.19 -14.06
N TYR A 240 9.65 1.08 -15.30
CA TYR A 240 9.55 2.21 -16.23
C TYR A 240 8.41 3.19 -15.89
N GLY A 241 7.45 2.76 -15.08
CA GLY A 241 6.35 3.60 -14.59
C GLY A 241 6.46 3.96 -13.10
N LEU A 242 7.49 3.47 -12.40
CA LEU A 242 7.59 3.56 -10.95
C LEU A 242 7.57 5.00 -10.42
N GLN A 243 8.23 5.93 -11.11
CA GLN A 243 8.24 7.34 -10.71
C GLN A 243 6.84 7.94 -10.72
N MET A 244 6.06 7.70 -11.79
CA MET A 244 4.68 8.18 -11.87
C MET A 244 3.80 7.59 -10.78
N LEU A 245 4.00 6.31 -10.46
CA LEU A 245 3.26 5.63 -9.39
C LEU A 245 3.61 6.20 -8.01
N SER A 246 4.90 6.42 -7.73
CA SER A 246 5.38 6.91 -6.43
C SER A 246 5.04 8.39 -6.23
N ASP A 247 5.48 9.24 -7.17
CA ASP A 247 5.45 10.69 -6.96
C ASP A 247 4.09 11.28 -7.26
N ASP A 248 3.42 10.82 -8.32
CA ASP A 248 2.18 11.42 -8.79
C ASP A 248 0.93 10.71 -8.25
N LEU A 249 0.94 9.38 -8.15
CA LEU A 249 -0.25 8.62 -7.75
C LEU A 249 -0.28 8.33 -6.25
N ALA A 250 0.73 7.64 -5.71
CA ALA A 250 0.74 7.22 -4.31
C ALA A 250 0.73 8.41 -3.34
N SER A 251 1.42 9.51 -3.68
CA SER A 251 1.49 10.70 -2.84
C SER A 251 0.27 11.63 -2.96
N LEU A 252 -0.62 11.42 -3.94
CA LEU A 252 -1.66 12.40 -4.30
C LEU A 252 -2.61 12.75 -3.15
N GLN A 253 -3.18 11.75 -2.51
CA GLN A 253 -4.09 11.95 -1.37
C GLN A 253 -3.37 12.62 -0.20
N TYR A 254 -2.17 12.14 0.13
CA TYR A 254 -1.38 12.67 1.23
C TYR A 254 -1.03 14.14 1.02
N ARG A 255 -0.42 14.49 -0.12
CA ARG A 255 0.04 15.88 -0.39
C ARG A 255 -1.11 16.88 -0.57
N THR A 256 -2.32 16.41 -0.86
CA THR A 256 -3.52 17.26 -1.00
C THR A 256 -4.46 17.16 0.20
N LYS A 257 -4.05 16.44 1.25
CA LYS A 257 -4.86 16.16 2.44
C LYS A 257 -6.25 15.62 2.08
N GLY A 258 -6.30 14.64 1.16
CA GLY A 258 -7.52 14.02 0.66
C GLY A 258 -8.33 14.88 -0.33
N GLY A 259 -7.83 16.05 -0.72
CA GLY A 259 -8.52 16.96 -1.64
C GLY A 259 -8.54 16.49 -3.09
N GLN A 260 -7.62 15.60 -3.49
CA GLN A 260 -7.61 14.96 -4.80
C GLN A 260 -7.47 13.44 -4.64
N LYS A 261 -8.18 12.71 -5.49
CA LYS A 261 -8.17 11.25 -5.53
C LYS A 261 -8.13 10.79 -6.98
N ALA A 262 -7.32 9.79 -7.24
CA ALA A 262 -7.19 9.17 -8.56
C ALA A 262 -7.30 7.64 -8.41
N PRO A 263 -8.50 7.07 -8.35
CA PRO A 263 -8.71 5.64 -8.17
C PRO A 263 -8.38 4.84 -9.44
N LEU A 264 -7.12 4.91 -9.83
CA LEU A 264 -6.53 4.13 -10.91
C LEU A 264 -6.20 2.73 -10.39
N ILE A 265 -6.57 1.71 -11.13
CA ILE A 265 -6.11 0.34 -10.90
C ILE A 265 -5.02 0.04 -11.93
N VAL A 266 -3.81 -0.23 -11.44
CA VAL A 266 -2.71 -0.73 -12.24
C VAL A 266 -2.77 -2.26 -12.22
N ARG A 267 -3.01 -2.85 -13.37
CA ARG A 267 -3.00 -4.29 -13.56
C ARG A 267 -1.64 -4.73 -14.06
N THR A 268 -1.05 -5.72 -13.45
CA THR A 268 0.16 -6.37 -13.94
C THR A 268 0.17 -7.83 -13.54
N ARG A 269 1.13 -8.57 -14.04
CA ARG A 269 1.31 -9.98 -13.72
C ARG A 269 2.75 -10.29 -13.37
N GLY A 270 2.93 -11.16 -12.41
CA GLY A 270 4.23 -11.60 -11.91
C GLY A 270 4.14 -12.94 -11.23
N HIS A 271 5.23 -13.38 -10.63
CA HIS A 271 5.38 -14.68 -9.96
C HIS A 271 5.30 -15.87 -10.91
N ARG A 272 6.20 -16.82 -10.70
CA ARG A 272 6.20 -18.13 -11.37
C ARG A 272 6.08 -18.10 -12.89
N LEU A 273 6.95 -17.37 -13.58
CA LEU A 273 7.24 -17.60 -14.99
C LEU A 273 8.71 -17.96 -15.14
N GLU A 274 9.01 -18.86 -16.07
CA GLU A 274 10.37 -19.25 -16.41
C GLU A 274 11.10 -18.14 -17.16
N GLY A 275 12.38 -17.93 -16.83
CA GLY A 275 13.27 -17.06 -17.54
C GLY A 275 13.65 -15.76 -16.82
N VAL A 276 14.59 -15.03 -17.39
CA VAL A 276 15.24 -13.87 -16.76
C VAL A 276 14.39 -12.58 -16.84
N TRP A 277 13.61 -12.45 -17.92
CA TRP A 277 12.98 -11.17 -18.29
C TRP A 277 11.57 -10.94 -17.74
N HIS A 278 10.82 -12.00 -17.46
CA HIS A 278 9.42 -11.93 -17.08
C HIS A 278 9.11 -12.64 -15.76
N ALA A 279 10.14 -13.05 -15.06
CA ALA A 279 10.03 -13.90 -13.87
C ALA A 279 10.34 -13.17 -12.57
N GLY A 280 10.55 -11.86 -12.61
CA GLY A 280 10.85 -11.06 -11.45
C GLY A 280 9.64 -10.90 -10.53
N SER A 281 9.93 -10.78 -9.24
CA SER A 281 8.94 -10.50 -8.19
C SER A 281 9.45 -9.35 -7.32
N PRO A 282 9.67 -8.12 -7.86
CA PRO A 282 10.31 -7.02 -7.13
C PRO A 282 9.36 -6.36 -6.13
N MET A 283 8.76 -7.13 -5.23
CA MET A 283 7.79 -6.65 -4.26
C MET A 283 8.39 -5.71 -3.23
N GLY A 284 9.65 -5.93 -2.83
CA GLY A 284 10.37 -5.03 -1.92
C GLY A 284 10.44 -3.59 -2.44
N MET A 285 10.66 -3.41 -3.76
CA MET A 285 10.61 -2.12 -4.41
C MET A 285 9.22 -1.48 -4.34
N ILE A 286 8.17 -2.24 -4.65
CA ILE A 286 6.77 -1.80 -4.61
C ILE A 286 6.41 -1.35 -3.19
N LEU A 287 6.66 -2.18 -2.20
CA LEU A 287 6.35 -1.93 -0.80
C LEU A 287 7.08 -0.71 -0.21
N SER A 288 8.29 -0.42 -0.70
CA SER A 288 9.07 0.72 -0.25
C SER A 288 8.59 2.04 -0.86
N THR A 289 8.17 2.03 -2.13
CA THR A 289 7.93 3.24 -2.92
C THR A 289 6.45 3.60 -3.07
N LEU A 290 5.53 2.62 -3.04
CA LEU A 290 4.11 2.85 -3.34
C LEU A 290 3.25 3.01 -2.07
N ARG A 291 3.78 3.65 -1.03
CA ARG A 291 3.00 4.00 0.17
C ARG A 291 1.92 5.02 -0.20
N GLY A 292 0.66 4.65 0.01
CA GLY A 292 -0.53 5.39 -0.44
C GLY A 292 -1.27 4.70 -1.58
N MET A 293 -0.78 3.55 -2.05
CA MET A 293 -1.51 2.65 -2.95
C MET A 293 -1.84 1.34 -2.25
N VAL A 294 -2.96 0.74 -2.65
CA VAL A 294 -3.31 -0.64 -2.26
C VAL A 294 -2.49 -1.61 -3.11
N VAL A 295 -1.93 -2.65 -2.50
CA VAL A 295 -1.15 -3.69 -3.18
C VAL A 295 -1.84 -5.03 -2.99
N CYS A 296 -2.54 -5.48 -4.03
CA CYS A 296 -3.26 -6.76 -4.09
C CYS A 296 -2.39 -7.83 -4.73
N VAL A 297 -2.38 -9.01 -4.13
CA VAL A 297 -1.57 -10.16 -4.57
C VAL A 297 -2.43 -11.43 -4.61
N PRO A 298 -3.42 -11.50 -5.51
CA PRO A 298 -4.35 -12.61 -5.58
C PRO A 298 -3.64 -13.94 -5.88
N ARG A 299 -4.10 -15.03 -5.28
CA ARG A 299 -3.58 -16.39 -5.51
C ARG A 299 -4.15 -17.07 -6.75
N ASP A 300 -5.31 -16.62 -7.20
CA ASP A 300 -6.03 -17.12 -8.38
C ASP A 300 -6.84 -15.99 -9.06
N MET A 301 -7.46 -16.26 -10.19
CA MET A 301 -8.17 -15.26 -10.97
C MET A 301 -9.56 -14.96 -10.44
N THR A 302 -10.20 -15.90 -9.76
CA THR A 302 -11.44 -15.66 -9.03
C THR A 302 -11.22 -14.65 -7.91
N GLN A 303 -10.18 -14.84 -7.10
CA GLN A 303 -9.81 -13.87 -6.06
C GLN A 303 -9.46 -12.50 -6.67
N ALA A 304 -8.72 -12.48 -7.79
CA ALA A 304 -8.41 -11.24 -8.52
C ALA A 304 -9.69 -10.49 -8.94
N ALA A 305 -10.68 -11.17 -9.51
CA ALA A 305 -11.96 -10.57 -9.90
C ALA A 305 -12.70 -9.96 -8.69
N GLY A 306 -12.71 -10.64 -7.55
CA GLY A 306 -13.28 -10.11 -6.30
C GLY A 306 -12.53 -8.89 -5.78
N MET A 307 -11.19 -8.88 -5.86
CA MET A 307 -10.37 -7.72 -5.50
C MET A 307 -10.65 -6.53 -6.44
N TYR A 308 -10.77 -6.75 -7.75
CA TYR A 308 -11.17 -5.70 -8.69
C TYR A 308 -12.56 -5.13 -8.35
N ASN A 309 -13.53 -5.97 -7.98
CA ASN A 309 -14.84 -5.50 -7.53
C ASN A 309 -14.73 -4.59 -6.30
N THR A 310 -13.92 -4.98 -5.31
CA THR A 310 -13.66 -4.16 -4.11
C THR A 310 -13.03 -2.83 -4.49
N LEU A 311 -11.98 -2.85 -5.30
CA LEU A 311 -11.27 -1.65 -5.75
C LEU A 311 -12.16 -0.71 -6.58
N LEU A 312 -13.03 -1.24 -7.44
CA LEU A 312 -13.96 -0.43 -8.24
C LEU A 312 -15.05 0.24 -7.40
N LYS A 313 -15.32 -0.26 -6.20
CA LYS A 313 -16.19 0.39 -5.20
C LYS A 313 -15.44 1.43 -4.35
N SER A 314 -14.11 1.44 -4.37
CA SER A 314 -13.25 2.31 -3.57
C SER A 314 -12.83 3.58 -4.34
N ASP A 315 -12.31 4.56 -3.60
CA ASP A 315 -11.71 5.79 -4.13
C ASP A 315 -10.16 5.80 -4.04
N GLU A 316 -9.55 4.65 -3.78
CA GLU A 316 -8.09 4.49 -3.60
C GLU A 316 -7.42 3.94 -4.86
N PRO A 317 -6.19 4.40 -5.16
CA PRO A 317 -5.38 3.81 -6.22
C PRO A 317 -4.84 2.45 -5.77
N ALA A 318 -4.70 1.53 -6.73
CA ALA A 318 -4.23 0.19 -6.44
C ALA A 318 -3.32 -0.38 -7.53
N ILE A 319 -2.50 -1.34 -7.14
CA ILE A 319 -1.85 -2.30 -8.05
C ILE A 319 -2.35 -3.70 -7.73
N VAL A 320 -2.69 -4.45 -8.77
CA VAL A 320 -3.05 -5.87 -8.67
C VAL A 320 -1.99 -6.67 -9.43
N VAL A 321 -1.28 -7.53 -8.70
CA VAL A 321 -0.23 -8.40 -9.25
C VAL A 321 -0.81 -9.80 -9.41
N GLU A 322 -1.33 -10.11 -10.59
CA GLU A 322 -1.94 -11.40 -10.91
C GLU A 322 -0.88 -12.50 -11.03
N CYS A 323 -1.21 -13.71 -10.61
CA CYS A 323 -0.34 -14.88 -10.75
C CYS A 323 -0.17 -15.25 -12.22
N LEU A 324 1.03 -15.13 -12.75
CA LEU A 324 1.31 -15.32 -14.17
C LEU A 324 0.96 -16.74 -14.67
N ASN A 325 1.22 -17.76 -13.89
CA ASN A 325 0.87 -19.14 -14.24
C ASN A 325 -0.57 -19.54 -13.84
N GLY A 326 -1.36 -18.63 -13.25
CA GLY A 326 -2.76 -18.83 -12.88
C GLY A 326 -3.74 -18.81 -14.06
N TYR A 327 -3.40 -18.12 -15.14
CA TYR A 327 -4.33 -17.89 -16.26
C TYR A 327 -4.86 -19.15 -16.95
N ARG A 328 -4.10 -20.25 -16.89
CA ARG A 328 -4.47 -21.54 -17.49
C ARG A 328 -4.89 -22.59 -16.47
N LEU A 329 -4.89 -22.26 -15.19
CA LEU A 329 -5.45 -23.14 -14.17
C LEU A 329 -6.98 -23.15 -14.28
N LYS A 330 -7.57 -24.28 -13.95
CA LYS A 330 -9.02 -24.44 -13.97
C LYS A 330 -9.66 -23.90 -12.70
N GLU A 331 -10.61 -23.02 -12.88
CA GLU A 331 -11.38 -22.38 -11.82
C GLU A 331 -12.88 -22.49 -12.11
N ARG A 332 -13.70 -22.46 -11.07
CA ARG A 332 -15.16 -22.35 -11.23
C ARG A 332 -15.53 -20.88 -11.43
N LEU A 333 -16.32 -20.60 -12.47
CA LEU A 333 -16.82 -19.26 -12.73
C LEU A 333 -17.92 -18.90 -11.73
N PRO A 334 -17.76 -17.80 -10.93
CA PRO A 334 -18.80 -17.34 -10.03
C PRO A 334 -20.03 -16.84 -10.79
N GLU A 335 -21.23 -17.15 -10.32
CA GLU A 335 -22.49 -16.68 -10.90
C GLU A 335 -22.66 -15.16 -10.73
N ASN A 336 -22.18 -14.62 -9.62
CA ASN A 336 -22.23 -13.20 -9.31
C ASN A 336 -20.91 -12.46 -9.64
N ILE A 337 -20.29 -12.80 -10.80
CA ILE A 337 -18.96 -12.33 -11.21
C ILE A 337 -18.76 -10.80 -11.09
N GLY A 338 -19.78 -10.01 -11.32
CA GLY A 338 -19.73 -8.54 -11.24
C GLY A 338 -19.98 -7.96 -9.85
N GLU A 339 -20.29 -8.76 -8.82
CA GLU A 339 -20.82 -8.28 -7.54
C GLU A 339 -20.01 -8.69 -6.34
N PHE A 340 -19.50 -9.95 -6.31
CA PHE A 340 -18.74 -10.47 -5.18
C PHE A 340 -17.47 -9.65 -4.92
N THR A 341 -17.07 -9.55 -3.67
CA THR A 341 -15.95 -8.75 -3.21
C THR A 341 -15.03 -9.56 -2.30
N VAL A 342 -13.73 -9.31 -2.40
CA VAL A 342 -12.73 -9.82 -1.47
C VAL A 342 -12.36 -8.69 -0.50
N PRO A 343 -12.42 -8.92 0.83
CA PRO A 343 -12.04 -7.91 1.81
C PRO A 343 -10.52 -7.68 1.75
N LEU A 344 -10.10 -6.40 1.61
CA LEU A 344 -8.70 -6.03 1.56
C LEU A 344 -8.15 -5.72 2.96
N GLY A 345 -6.88 -6.06 3.20
CA GLY A 345 -6.27 -5.94 4.52
C GLY A 345 -6.68 -7.02 5.53
N LYS A 346 -7.39 -8.06 5.07
CA LYS A 346 -7.84 -9.20 5.87
C LYS A 346 -7.24 -10.48 5.28
N PRO A 347 -6.26 -11.11 5.94
CA PRO A 347 -5.74 -12.41 5.52
C PRO A 347 -6.80 -13.52 5.58
N GLU A 348 -6.61 -14.54 4.75
CA GLU A 348 -7.45 -15.74 4.72
C GLU A 348 -6.66 -16.95 5.22
N ILE A 349 -7.24 -17.74 6.12
CA ILE A 349 -6.68 -19.01 6.57
C ILE A 349 -7.11 -20.08 5.56
N LEU A 350 -6.17 -20.53 4.74
CA LEU A 350 -6.40 -21.55 3.71
C LEU A 350 -6.44 -22.95 4.30
N ARG A 351 -5.68 -23.19 5.36
CA ARG A 351 -5.62 -24.44 6.09
C ARG A 351 -5.37 -24.17 7.56
N GLU A 352 -6.20 -24.77 8.41
CA GLU A 352 -5.97 -24.77 9.86
C GLU A 352 -4.81 -25.69 10.22
N GLY A 353 -3.99 -25.28 11.19
CA GLY A 353 -2.87 -26.04 11.71
C GLY A 353 -2.56 -25.71 13.17
N LYS A 354 -1.64 -26.44 13.78
CA LYS A 354 -1.30 -26.31 15.20
C LYS A 354 0.21 -26.27 15.47
N ASP A 355 1.02 -26.75 14.51
CA ASP A 355 2.45 -26.98 14.74
C ASP A 355 3.32 -25.80 14.31
N LEU A 356 2.95 -25.12 13.22
CA LEU A 356 3.67 -23.99 12.66
C LEU A 356 2.75 -23.17 11.75
N THR A 357 2.92 -21.85 11.68
CA THR A 357 2.22 -20.96 10.73
C THR A 357 3.12 -20.64 9.54
N ILE A 358 2.58 -20.80 8.31
CA ILE A 358 3.23 -20.32 7.07
C ILE A 358 2.39 -19.18 6.52
N VAL A 359 3.00 -18.01 6.40
CA VAL A 359 2.40 -16.79 5.84
C VAL A 359 2.93 -16.58 4.44
N THR A 360 2.05 -16.47 3.47
CA THR A 360 2.43 -16.35 2.06
C THR A 360 1.37 -15.60 1.24
N TYR A 361 1.56 -15.51 -0.07
CA TYR A 361 0.61 -14.88 -0.99
C TYR A 361 0.82 -15.35 -2.45
N GLY A 362 -0.12 -15.01 -3.31
CA GLY A 362 -0.01 -15.23 -4.75
C GLY A 362 0.23 -16.69 -5.12
N SER A 363 1.09 -16.93 -6.08
CA SER A 363 1.42 -18.30 -6.57
C SER A 363 1.99 -19.21 -5.49
N MET A 364 2.64 -18.64 -4.46
CA MET A 364 3.21 -19.42 -3.37
C MET A 364 2.14 -20.10 -2.52
N CYS A 365 0.91 -19.61 -2.49
CA CYS A 365 -0.17 -20.27 -1.75
C CYS A 365 -0.34 -21.73 -2.20
N ARG A 366 -0.31 -22.00 -3.50
CA ARG A 366 -0.43 -23.37 -4.03
C ARG A 366 0.77 -24.24 -3.62
N ILE A 367 1.98 -23.71 -3.77
CA ILE A 367 3.21 -24.43 -3.38
C ILE A 367 3.18 -24.80 -1.90
N VAL A 368 2.80 -23.85 -1.05
CA VAL A 368 2.71 -24.07 0.41
C VAL A 368 1.58 -25.02 0.77
N MET A 369 0.45 -25.00 0.05
CA MET A 369 -0.64 -25.96 0.27
C MET A 369 -0.25 -27.39 -0.11
N ASP A 370 0.46 -27.55 -1.22
CA ASP A 370 1.00 -28.87 -1.62
C ASP A 370 2.03 -29.39 -0.60
N ALA A 371 2.96 -28.54 -0.15
CA ALA A 371 3.91 -28.87 0.92
C ALA A 371 3.20 -29.21 2.26
N ALA A 372 2.13 -28.47 2.61
CA ALA A 372 1.33 -28.74 3.80
C ALA A 372 0.65 -30.12 3.76
N GLN A 373 0.29 -30.60 2.57
CA GLN A 373 -0.24 -31.95 2.39
C GLN A 373 0.85 -33.00 2.67
N GLU A 374 2.05 -32.86 2.12
CA GLU A 374 3.17 -33.78 2.38
C GLU A 374 3.59 -33.77 3.85
N LEU A 375 3.63 -32.60 4.50
CA LEU A 375 3.94 -32.47 5.92
C LEU A 375 2.91 -33.16 6.81
N SER A 376 1.63 -33.11 6.43
CA SER A 376 0.56 -33.82 7.16
C SER A 376 0.75 -35.36 7.12
N GLU A 377 1.27 -35.91 6.03
CA GLU A 377 1.53 -37.36 5.91
C GLU A 377 2.59 -37.85 6.90
N ILE A 378 3.46 -36.96 7.37
CA ILE A 378 4.46 -37.22 8.41
C ILE A 378 4.08 -36.66 9.78
N GLY A 379 2.82 -36.22 9.94
CA GLY A 379 2.23 -35.79 11.23
C GLY A 379 2.56 -34.37 11.65
N ILE A 380 2.91 -33.48 10.71
CA ILE A 380 3.13 -32.04 10.95
C ILE A 380 1.96 -31.25 10.36
N GLU A 381 1.18 -30.60 11.21
CA GLU A 381 -0.01 -29.83 10.81
C GLU A 381 0.29 -28.33 10.78
N VAL A 382 0.62 -27.82 9.60
CA VAL A 382 0.90 -26.41 9.38
C VAL A 382 -0.37 -25.62 9.10
N GLU A 383 -0.46 -24.42 9.69
CA GLU A 383 -1.47 -23.42 9.35
C GLU A 383 -0.97 -22.57 8.19
N VAL A 384 -1.77 -22.47 7.13
CA VAL A 384 -1.41 -21.72 5.92
C VAL A 384 -2.29 -20.48 5.81
N ILE A 385 -1.66 -19.32 5.73
CA ILE A 385 -2.32 -18.02 5.65
C ILE A 385 -1.92 -17.30 4.35
N ASP A 386 -2.94 -16.97 3.55
CA ASP A 386 -2.84 -16.07 2.40
C ASP A 386 -3.06 -14.63 2.86
N VAL A 387 -2.08 -13.74 2.70
CA VAL A 387 -2.21 -12.34 3.11
C VAL A 387 -3.13 -11.53 2.21
N GLN A 388 -3.41 -11.98 0.99
CA GLN A 388 -4.27 -11.35 -0.02
C GLN A 388 -3.82 -9.94 -0.43
N THR A 389 -3.42 -9.11 0.54
CA THR A 389 -2.90 -7.77 0.31
C THR A 389 -1.64 -7.52 1.13
N LEU A 390 -0.64 -6.88 0.51
CA LEU A 390 0.57 -6.45 1.21
C LEU A 390 0.44 -5.00 1.75
N LEU A 391 -0.37 -4.18 1.10
CA LEU A 391 -0.77 -2.84 1.57
C LEU A 391 -2.28 -2.65 1.29
N PRO A 392 -3.11 -2.47 2.32
CA PRO A 392 -2.83 -2.62 3.75
C PRO A 392 -2.54 -4.08 4.13
N PHE A 393 -1.67 -4.28 5.14
CA PHE A 393 -1.31 -5.60 5.63
C PHE A 393 -2.08 -5.92 6.93
N ASP A 394 -2.70 -7.09 6.99
CA ASP A 394 -3.36 -7.68 8.18
C ASP A 394 -3.82 -6.67 9.26
N VAL A 395 -4.82 -5.87 8.92
CA VAL A 395 -5.32 -4.80 9.82
C VAL A 395 -6.07 -5.36 11.04
N HIS A 396 -6.39 -6.65 11.03
CA HIS A 396 -7.11 -7.34 12.11
C HIS A 396 -6.19 -8.17 13.02
N GLY A 397 -4.91 -8.33 12.67
CA GLY A 397 -3.95 -9.10 13.46
C GLY A 397 -4.17 -10.61 13.42
N ILE A 398 -4.80 -11.12 12.37
CA ILE A 398 -5.12 -12.55 12.18
C ILE A 398 -3.84 -13.39 12.23
N ILE A 399 -2.77 -12.93 11.57
CA ILE A 399 -1.48 -13.63 11.55
C ILE A 399 -0.90 -13.70 12.97
N GLY A 400 -0.99 -12.61 13.72
CA GLY A 400 -0.52 -12.59 15.12
C GLY A 400 -1.26 -13.58 16.01
N GLU A 401 -2.57 -13.74 15.85
CA GLU A 401 -3.35 -14.76 16.60
C GLU A 401 -2.95 -16.19 16.20
N SER A 402 -2.70 -16.43 14.92
CA SER A 402 -2.15 -17.70 14.44
C SER A 402 -0.80 -18.02 15.08
N VAL A 403 0.13 -17.07 15.07
CA VAL A 403 1.46 -17.24 15.69
C VAL A 403 1.37 -17.51 17.19
N LYS A 404 0.42 -16.92 17.90
CA LYS A 404 0.17 -17.23 19.32
C LYS A 404 -0.30 -18.65 19.54
N LYS A 405 -1.03 -19.23 18.57
CA LYS A 405 -1.52 -20.60 18.60
C LYS A 405 -0.40 -21.62 18.32
N THR A 406 0.38 -21.36 17.29
CA THR A 406 1.38 -22.31 16.76
C THR A 406 2.79 -22.13 17.35
N ASN A 407 3.13 -20.95 17.86
CA ASN A 407 4.41 -20.54 18.44
C ASN A 407 5.61 -20.57 17.45
N ARG A 408 5.39 -20.79 16.16
CA ARG A 408 6.40 -20.86 15.09
C ARG A 408 5.87 -20.22 13.82
N VAL A 409 6.72 -19.56 13.06
CA VAL A 409 6.29 -18.88 11.84
C VAL A 409 7.36 -18.86 10.74
N ILE A 410 6.92 -19.10 9.52
CA ILE A 410 7.69 -18.89 8.28
C ILE A 410 6.95 -17.89 7.42
N PHE A 411 7.69 -16.95 6.84
CA PHE A 411 7.21 -16.02 5.81
C PHE A 411 7.81 -16.41 4.47
N ALA A 412 6.98 -16.96 3.59
CA ALA A 412 7.41 -17.50 2.29
C ALA A 412 6.99 -16.58 1.14
N ASP A 413 7.90 -16.39 0.19
CA ASP A 413 7.66 -15.53 -0.96
C ASP A 413 8.63 -15.82 -2.12
N GLU A 414 8.35 -15.31 -3.32
CA GLU A 414 9.16 -15.46 -4.53
C GLU A 414 10.10 -14.28 -4.79
N ASP A 415 10.10 -13.25 -3.92
CA ASP A 415 11.03 -12.13 -4.02
C ASP A 415 12.41 -12.50 -3.47
N VAL A 416 13.41 -11.73 -3.83
CA VAL A 416 14.77 -11.89 -3.29
C VAL A 416 14.81 -11.62 -1.78
N PRO A 417 15.81 -12.09 -1.04
CA PRO A 417 15.98 -11.78 0.37
C PRO A 417 15.94 -10.27 0.62
N GLY A 418 15.15 -9.86 1.62
CA GLY A 418 14.91 -8.44 1.92
C GLY A 418 13.65 -7.86 1.24
N GLY A 419 12.94 -8.66 0.44
CA GLY A 419 11.67 -8.28 -0.20
C GLY A 419 10.44 -8.44 0.69
N ALA A 420 9.34 -8.97 0.14
CA ALA A 420 8.06 -9.03 0.86
C ALA A 420 8.10 -9.95 2.09
N SER A 421 8.86 -11.03 2.09
CA SER A 421 9.00 -11.88 3.28
C SER A 421 9.60 -11.13 4.47
N ALA A 422 10.59 -10.27 4.24
CA ALA A 422 11.17 -9.43 5.28
C ALA A 422 10.18 -8.36 5.77
N PHE A 423 9.39 -7.78 4.86
CA PHE A 423 8.32 -6.85 5.21
C PHE A 423 7.26 -7.52 6.08
N MET A 424 6.76 -8.71 5.68
CA MET A 424 5.76 -9.46 6.44
C MET A 424 6.29 -9.83 7.84
N LEU A 425 7.53 -10.28 7.93
CA LEU A 425 8.19 -10.59 9.21
C LEU A 425 8.18 -9.36 10.12
N GLN A 426 8.60 -8.20 9.64
CA GLN A 426 8.62 -6.97 10.43
C GLN A 426 7.22 -6.57 10.90
N GLN A 427 6.23 -6.63 10.01
CA GLN A 427 4.85 -6.28 10.37
C GLN A 427 4.30 -7.18 11.48
N VAL A 428 4.59 -8.47 11.44
CA VAL A 428 4.08 -9.43 12.43
C VAL A 428 4.91 -9.40 13.71
N ILE A 429 6.23 -9.53 13.62
CA ILE A 429 7.09 -9.64 14.81
C ILE A 429 7.12 -8.33 15.62
N GLU A 430 7.34 -7.19 14.93
CA GLU A 430 7.43 -5.88 15.58
C GLU A 430 6.06 -5.21 15.69
N GLY A 431 5.31 -5.17 14.60
CA GLY A 431 4.01 -4.47 14.51
C GLY A 431 2.95 -5.11 15.40
N GLN A 432 2.76 -6.41 15.30
CA GLN A 432 1.79 -7.17 16.10
C GLN A 432 2.38 -7.70 17.43
N LYS A 433 3.69 -7.47 17.68
CA LYS A 433 4.38 -7.76 18.95
C LYS A 433 4.35 -9.23 19.37
N VAL A 434 4.45 -10.15 18.42
CA VAL A 434 4.30 -11.59 18.68
C VAL A 434 5.59 -12.29 19.10
N PHE A 435 6.75 -11.63 19.05
CA PHE A 435 8.05 -12.21 19.41
C PHE A 435 8.04 -13.03 20.71
N ARG A 436 7.34 -12.54 21.73
CA ARG A 436 7.23 -13.20 23.05
C ARG A 436 6.51 -14.55 23.05
N TYR A 437 5.84 -14.90 21.96
CA TYR A 437 5.07 -16.16 21.84
C TYR A 437 5.84 -17.22 21.04
N LEU A 438 6.98 -16.86 20.46
CA LEU A 438 7.79 -17.78 19.65
C LEU A 438 8.61 -18.70 20.56
N ASP A 439 8.70 -19.97 20.18
CA ASP A 439 9.57 -20.98 20.77
C ASP A 439 10.70 -21.42 19.82
N SER A 440 10.75 -20.85 18.61
CA SER A 440 11.85 -20.95 17.64
C SER A 440 12.08 -19.59 16.95
N ASP A 441 13.22 -19.43 16.30
CA ASP A 441 13.49 -18.22 15.51
C ASP A 441 12.48 -18.08 14.35
N PRO A 442 11.87 -16.88 14.15
CA PRO A 442 11.03 -16.66 13.00
C PRO A 442 11.86 -16.71 11.70
N GLN A 443 11.38 -17.44 10.72
CA GLN A 443 12.14 -17.72 9.50
C GLN A 443 11.51 -17.01 8.29
N THR A 444 12.38 -16.67 7.31
CA THR A 444 11.92 -16.32 5.96
C THR A 444 12.33 -17.43 4.99
N LEU A 445 11.51 -17.62 3.97
CA LEU A 445 11.79 -18.51 2.83
C LEU A 445 11.61 -17.70 1.53
N PRO A 446 12.58 -16.85 1.16
CA PRO A 446 12.57 -16.08 -0.07
C PRO A 446 13.16 -16.88 -1.23
N ALA A 447 13.06 -16.34 -2.46
CA ALA A 447 13.86 -16.79 -3.59
C ALA A 447 15.36 -16.59 -3.36
N LYS A 448 16.19 -17.11 -4.27
CA LYS A 448 17.63 -16.86 -4.24
C LYS A 448 17.94 -15.39 -4.59
N ALA A 449 19.08 -14.87 -4.13
CA ALA A 449 19.47 -13.48 -4.29
C ALA A 449 19.95 -13.12 -5.73
N HIS A 450 19.26 -13.66 -6.73
CA HIS A 450 19.53 -13.42 -8.16
C HIS A 450 18.24 -13.60 -8.97
N ARG A 451 18.20 -13.08 -10.18
CA ARG A 451 17.07 -13.34 -11.09
C ARG A 451 17.00 -14.84 -11.40
N PRO A 452 15.81 -15.42 -11.56
CA PRO A 452 15.66 -16.82 -11.91
C PRO A 452 16.46 -17.17 -13.17
N ALA A 453 17.09 -18.33 -13.16
CA ALA A 453 17.72 -18.86 -14.34
C ALA A 453 16.67 -19.28 -15.37
N TYR A 454 17.10 -19.54 -16.60
CA TYR A 454 16.19 -19.92 -17.67
C TYR A 454 15.69 -21.36 -17.53
N SER A 455 14.47 -21.61 -17.99
CA SER A 455 13.74 -22.88 -17.99
C SER A 455 13.25 -23.39 -16.64
N SER A 456 12.54 -24.51 -16.63
CA SER A 456 11.92 -25.12 -15.44
C SER A 456 12.92 -25.44 -14.34
N ASP A 457 14.11 -25.93 -14.68
CA ASP A 457 15.19 -26.16 -13.70
C ASP A 457 15.66 -24.84 -13.10
N GLY A 458 15.77 -23.79 -13.93
CA GLY A 458 16.14 -22.45 -13.46
C GLY A 458 15.13 -21.87 -12.47
N ASP A 459 13.84 -22.05 -12.75
CA ASP A 459 12.76 -21.64 -11.84
C ASP A 459 12.80 -22.45 -10.53
N TYR A 460 12.91 -23.77 -10.63
CA TYR A 460 12.96 -24.69 -9.49
C TYR A 460 14.11 -24.37 -8.53
N PHE A 461 15.32 -24.14 -9.05
CA PHE A 461 16.50 -23.86 -8.22
C PHE A 461 16.62 -22.39 -7.78
N SER A 462 15.81 -21.49 -8.33
CA SER A 462 15.86 -20.06 -8.02
C SER A 462 14.77 -19.62 -7.04
N LYS A 463 13.60 -20.24 -7.08
CA LYS A 463 12.44 -19.89 -6.26
C LYS A 463 12.08 -21.02 -5.30
N PRO A 464 11.43 -20.76 -4.17
CA PRO A 464 11.03 -21.81 -3.24
C PRO A 464 10.16 -22.86 -3.92
N SER A 465 10.55 -24.12 -3.78
CA SER A 465 9.82 -25.32 -4.22
C SER A 465 9.00 -25.91 -3.07
N ILE A 466 8.21 -26.96 -3.35
CA ILE A 466 7.52 -27.75 -2.34
C ILE A 466 8.53 -28.31 -1.35
N GLU A 467 9.62 -28.89 -1.86
CA GLU A 467 10.69 -29.50 -1.08
C GLU A 467 11.38 -28.47 -0.17
N ASP A 468 11.68 -27.25 -0.66
CA ASP A 468 12.25 -26.18 0.16
C ASP A 468 11.34 -25.83 1.34
N VAL A 469 10.01 -25.81 1.15
CA VAL A 469 9.03 -25.58 2.21
C VAL A 469 9.04 -26.72 3.21
N VAL A 470 8.99 -27.97 2.73
CA VAL A 470 9.01 -29.19 3.58
C VAL A 470 10.26 -29.25 4.42
N GLU A 471 11.44 -29.10 3.79
CA GLU A 471 12.74 -29.13 4.48
C GLU A 471 12.85 -28.01 5.53
N LYS A 472 12.38 -26.81 5.20
CA LYS A 472 12.39 -25.66 6.10
C LYS A 472 11.52 -25.90 7.34
N VAL A 473 10.29 -26.39 7.16
CA VAL A 473 9.40 -26.74 8.27
C VAL A 473 9.97 -27.88 9.09
N TYR A 474 10.43 -28.93 8.42
CA TYR A 474 11.00 -30.09 9.11
C TYR A 474 12.22 -29.73 9.96
N SER A 475 13.09 -28.85 9.47
CA SER A 475 14.23 -28.35 10.24
C SER A 475 13.83 -27.67 11.54
N ILE A 476 12.76 -26.85 11.53
CA ILE A 476 12.22 -26.21 12.74
C ILE A 476 11.63 -27.26 13.68
N MET A 477 10.90 -28.24 13.16
CA MET A 477 10.31 -29.31 13.98
C MET A 477 11.37 -30.23 14.57
N ASN A 478 12.47 -30.47 13.87
CA ASN A 478 13.64 -31.19 14.39
C ASN A 478 14.29 -30.43 15.57
N GLU A 479 14.46 -29.10 15.46
CA GLU A 479 14.98 -28.28 16.55
C GLU A 479 14.11 -28.39 17.82
N VAL A 480 12.79 -28.36 17.64
CA VAL A 480 11.83 -28.40 18.75
C VAL A 480 11.73 -29.79 19.37
N ASN A 481 11.73 -30.85 18.57
CA ASN A 481 11.61 -32.22 19.06
C ASN A 481 12.39 -33.23 18.20
N PRO A 482 13.74 -33.30 18.39
CA PRO A 482 14.60 -34.15 17.58
C PRO A 482 14.35 -35.65 17.78
N LYS A 483 13.59 -36.06 18.81
CA LYS A 483 13.23 -37.46 19.00
C LYS A 483 12.08 -37.88 18.10
N THR A 484 11.09 -37.00 17.91
CA THR A 484 9.96 -37.22 17.02
C THR A 484 10.32 -36.96 15.55
N TYR A 485 11.14 -35.94 15.33
CA TYR A 485 11.62 -35.50 14.02
C TYR A 485 13.15 -35.57 13.96
N PRO A 486 13.74 -36.76 13.73
CA PRO A 486 15.19 -36.88 13.65
C PRO A 486 15.73 -36.11 12.44
N ALA A 487 17.03 -35.75 12.46
CA ALA A 487 17.67 -35.07 11.33
C ALA A 487 17.57 -35.90 10.05
N LEU A 488 17.25 -35.26 8.92
CA LEU A 488 17.22 -35.85 7.58
C LEU A 488 18.63 -36.25 7.10
#